data_c6fe36839c1b1bd3348a923fd262cbaf
#
_entry.id   c6fe36839c1b1bd3348a923fd262cbaf
#
_cell.length_a   1.000
_cell.length_b   1.000
_cell.length_c   1.000
_cell.angle_alpha   90.00
_cell.angle_beta   90.00
_cell.angle_gamma   90.00
#
_symmetry.space_group_name_H-M   'P 1'
#
loop_
_entity.id
_entity.type
_entity.pdbx_description
1 polymer ?
#
loop_
_entity_poly.entity_id
_entity_poly.type
_entity_poly.pdbx_seq_one_letter_code
_entity_poly.pdbx_strand_id
1 'polypeptide(L)'
;IGAGPAGLAAANQLNGKGYTVTVFDKNEAPGGLLRYGIPNFKLHKPIIDRRIRVMEEEGIHFKMNSDVDVRQLPEGFDAYCICTGTPTARDLTVPGRELKGIHLALDMLAQQNRILAGMTFPKEQLVTAKGKKVLVIGGGDTGSDCIGTSNRQGAVSVTQIEIMPQPPVRQNPATPWPQFPIVLKTTSSHEEGCSRLWSLATRKFLGKNGKVCGVEVEQVEWTPDPDGGRPVMKPTGKVEVIEADLVLLAMGFLKPEHPQFAENVFVAGDAASGASLVVRAIASGRKAATDIDSYLNK
;
A
#
# COMPACT_ATOMS: atom_id res chain seq x y z
N ILE A 1 -5.69 -2.40 -17.73
CA ILE A 1 -6.27 -1.37 -16.86
C ILE A 1 -5.46 -1.33 -15.57
N GLY A 2 -4.75 -0.21 -15.30
CA GLY A 2 -3.81 -0.03 -14.20
C GLY A 2 -2.35 -0.11 -14.63
N ALA A 3 -1.59 0.98 -14.46
CA ALA A 3 -0.17 1.12 -14.81
C ALA A 3 0.76 0.83 -13.61
N GLY A 4 0.34 -0.01 -12.67
CA GLY A 4 1.17 -0.52 -11.59
C GLY A 4 2.11 -1.65 -12.06
N PRO A 5 2.90 -2.26 -11.14
CA PRO A 5 3.88 -3.31 -11.48
C PRO A 5 3.31 -4.46 -12.30
N ALA A 6 2.09 -4.92 -11.99
CA ALA A 6 1.45 -6.02 -12.73
C ALA A 6 1.08 -5.61 -14.16
N GLY A 7 0.45 -4.43 -14.33
CA GLY A 7 0.05 -3.93 -15.64
C GLY A 7 1.25 -3.63 -16.54
N LEU A 8 2.29 -3.00 -15.98
CA LEU A 8 3.53 -2.74 -16.72
C LEU A 8 4.22 -4.05 -17.16
N ALA A 9 4.23 -5.07 -16.28
CA ALA A 9 4.81 -6.37 -16.62
C ALA A 9 4.01 -7.10 -17.71
N ALA A 10 2.67 -7.08 -17.62
CA ALA A 10 1.81 -7.64 -18.64
C ALA A 10 1.97 -6.91 -20.00
N ALA A 11 1.94 -5.57 -19.97
CA ALA A 11 2.12 -4.76 -21.17
C ALA A 11 3.45 -5.04 -21.88
N ASN A 12 4.55 -5.08 -21.14
CA ASN A 12 5.86 -5.37 -21.68
C ASN A 12 5.95 -6.76 -22.34
N GLN A 13 5.36 -7.78 -21.69
CA GLN A 13 5.38 -9.15 -22.23
C GLN A 13 4.53 -9.27 -23.50
N LEU A 14 3.35 -8.67 -23.53
CA LEU A 14 2.46 -8.71 -24.69
C LEU A 14 3.04 -7.92 -25.87
N ASN A 15 3.58 -6.72 -25.61
CA ASN A 15 4.23 -5.92 -26.64
C ASN A 15 5.42 -6.65 -27.27
N GLY A 16 6.25 -7.30 -26.45
CA GLY A 16 7.37 -8.14 -26.94
C GLY A 16 6.95 -9.36 -27.76
N LYS A 17 5.67 -9.75 -27.73
CA LYS A 17 5.07 -10.79 -28.57
C LYS A 17 4.42 -10.23 -29.85
N GLY A 18 4.46 -8.91 -30.06
CA GLY A 18 3.94 -8.24 -31.24
C GLY A 18 2.50 -7.75 -31.14
N TYR A 19 1.88 -7.81 -29.95
CA TYR A 19 0.54 -7.25 -29.75
C TYR A 19 0.60 -5.72 -29.57
N THR A 20 -0.40 -5.02 -30.11
CA THR A 20 -0.62 -3.59 -29.83
C THR A 20 -1.18 -3.45 -28.42
N VAL A 21 -0.49 -2.75 -27.54
CA VAL A 21 -0.85 -2.65 -26.13
C VAL A 21 -1.18 -1.21 -25.74
N THR A 22 -2.34 -1.01 -25.11
CA THR A 22 -2.73 0.26 -24.50
C THR A 22 -2.91 0.06 -22.99
N VAL A 23 -2.26 0.91 -22.20
CA VAL A 23 -2.33 0.92 -20.73
C VAL A 23 -3.12 2.14 -20.27
N PHE A 24 -4.25 1.91 -19.59
CA PHE A 24 -5.06 2.96 -18.97
C PHE A 24 -4.74 3.07 -17.48
N ASP A 25 -4.62 4.28 -16.95
CA ASP A 25 -4.54 4.50 -15.49
C ASP A 25 -5.23 5.81 -15.12
N LYS A 26 -5.87 5.82 -13.95
CA LYS A 26 -6.57 7.00 -13.42
C LYS A 26 -5.63 8.11 -12.96
N ASN A 27 -4.39 7.76 -12.61
CA ASN A 27 -3.38 8.71 -12.16
C ASN A 27 -2.73 9.44 -13.35
N GLU A 28 -2.05 10.53 -13.03
CA GLU A 28 -1.36 11.40 -13.98
C GLU A 28 -0.08 10.79 -14.58
N ALA A 29 0.49 9.76 -13.93
CA ALA A 29 1.71 9.09 -14.41
C ALA A 29 1.71 7.59 -14.09
N PRO A 30 2.38 6.75 -14.92
CA PRO A 30 2.49 5.32 -14.68
C PRO A 30 3.38 4.99 -13.49
N GLY A 31 3.20 3.80 -12.90
CA GLY A 31 4.04 3.26 -11.83
C GLY A 31 3.25 2.76 -10.62
N GLY A 32 1.97 3.11 -10.48
CA GLY A 32 1.14 2.68 -9.36
C GLY A 32 1.80 2.98 -8.01
N LEU A 33 1.80 2.03 -7.07
CA LEU A 33 2.41 2.22 -5.74
C LEU A 33 3.93 2.36 -5.76
N LEU A 34 4.64 1.96 -6.81
CA LEU A 34 6.06 2.29 -6.97
C LEU A 34 6.28 3.80 -7.05
N ARG A 35 5.36 4.51 -7.69
CA ARG A 35 5.39 5.97 -7.84
C ARG A 35 4.75 6.68 -6.66
N TYR A 36 3.55 6.27 -6.27
CA TYR A 36 2.72 7.01 -5.32
C TYR A 36 2.82 6.50 -3.87
N GLY A 37 3.14 5.23 -3.66
CA GLY A 37 3.26 4.63 -2.33
C GLY A 37 4.68 4.70 -1.78
N ILE A 38 5.64 4.09 -2.49
CA ILE A 38 7.03 4.02 -2.03
C ILE A 38 7.66 5.41 -2.01
N PRO A 39 8.27 5.86 -0.89
CA PRO A 39 8.94 7.13 -0.81
C PRO A 39 10.12 7.26 -1.79
N ASN A 40 10.38 8.48 -2.27
CA ASN A 40 11.48 8.73 -3.21
C ASN A 40 12.87 8.35 -2.67
N PHE A 41 13.07 8.42 -1.36
CA PHE A 41 14.33 8.01 -0.73
C PHE A 41 14.56 6.49 -0.69
N LYS A 42 13.50 5.67 -0.93
CA LYS A 42 13.60 4.20 -1.09
C LYS A 42 13.61 3.79 -2.56
N LEU A 43 12.87 4.49 -3.40
CA LEU A 43 12.82 4.24 -4.85
C LEU A 43 12.79 5.56 -5.61
N HIS A 44 13.93 5.96 -6.16
CA HIS A 44 14.09 7.19 -6.94
C HIS A 44 13.25 7.14 -8.22
N LYS A 45 12.34 8.11 -8.40
CA LYS A 45 11.31 8.08 -9.47
C LYS A 45 11.86 8.09 -10.89
N PRO A 46 12.98 8.76 -11.21
CA PRO A 46 13.61 8.66 -12.53
C PRO A 46 13.93 7.24 -13.00
N ILE A 47 14.06 6.25 -12.09
CA ILE A 47 14.22 4.83 -12.47
C ILE A 47 12.94 4.33 -13.13
N ILE A 48 11.77 4.71 -12.58
CA ILE A 48 10.46 4.38 -13.16
C ILE A 48 10.31 5.11 -14.50
N ASP A 49 10.61 6.41 -14.53
CA ASP A 49 10.45 7.24 -15.73
C ASP A 49 11.29 6.72 -16.88
N ARG A 50 12.54 6.29 -16.61
CA ARG A 50 13.40 5.64 -17.62
C ARG A 50 12.75 4.37 -18.17
N ARG A 51 12.17 3.53 -17.30
CA ARG A 51 11.52 2.28 -17.74
C ARG A 51 10.29 2.55 -18.59
N ILE A 52 9.47 3.53 -18.19
CA ILE A 52 8.27 3.90 -18.96
C ILE A 52 8.66 4.42 -20.34
N ARG A 53 9.66 5.30 -20.43
CA ARG A 53 10.14 5.82 -21.72
C ARG A 53 10.56 4.69 -22.67
N VAL A 54 11.31 3.70 -22.17
CA VAL A 54 11.68 2.53 -22.97
C VAL A 54 10.44 1.80 -23.48
N MET A 55 9.42 1.62 -22.63
CA MET A 55 8.18 0.95 -23.04
C MET A 55 7.39 1.74 -24.08
N GLU A 56 7.40 3.09 -23.99
CA GLU A 56 6.80 3.98 -24.98
C GLU A 56 7.56 3.90 -26.33
N GLU A 57 8.88 3.92 -26.29
CA GLU A 57 9.75 3.75 -27.47
C GLU A 57 9.59 2.38 -28.13
N GLU A 58 9.26 1.34 -27.34
CA GLU A 58 8.92 -0.01 -27.81
C GLU A 58 7.48 -0.10 -28.36
N GLY A 59 6.68 0.97 -28.32
CA GLY A 59 5.36 1.05 -28.93
C GLY A 59 4.17 0.81 -27.98
N ILE A 60 4.37 0.77 -26.67
CA ILE A 60 3.27 0.70 -25.71
C ILE A 60 2.60 2.07 -25.55
N HIS A 61 1.29 2.12 -25.70
CA HIS A 61 0.51 3.36 -25.57
C HIS A 61 0.01 3.54 -24.13
N PHE A 62 0.33 4.67 -23.50
CA PHE A 62 -0.15 5.03 -22.17
C PHE A 62 -1.27 6.09 -22.25
N LYS A 63 -2.42 5.79 -21.66
CA LYS A 63 -3.57 6.72 -21.49
C LYS A 63 -3.75 6.98 -20.01
N MET A 64 -3.09 8.03 -19.52
CA MET A 64 -3.17 8.47 -18.13
C MET A 64 -4.40 9.35 -17.90
N ASN A 65 -4.73 9.66 -16.63
CA ASN A 65 -5.94 10.38 -16.23
C ASN A 65 -7.22 9.72 -16.80
N SER A 66 -7.20 8.39 -16.95
CA SER A 66 -8.29 7.59 -17.51
C SER A 66 -8.80 6.61 -16.44
N ASP A 67 -9.84 7.01 -15.72
CA ASP A 67 -10.50 6.16 -14.71
C ASP A 67 -11.50 5.23 -15.38
N VAL A 68 -11.05 4.03 -15.74
CA VAL A 68 -11.86 3.03 -16.43
C VAL A 68 -12.66 2.21 -15.41
N ASP A 69 -13.98 2.25 -15.50
CA ASP A 69 -14.83 1.31 -14.75
C ASP A 69 -14.65 -0.10 -15.33
N VAL A 70 -14.15 -1.02 -14.52
CA VAL A 70 -13.93 -2.42 -14.92
C VAL A 70 -15.20 -3.19 -15.29
N ARG A 71 -16.38 -2.62 -15.02
CA ARG A 71 -17.69 -3.15 -15.43
C ARG A 71 -18.11 -2.65 -16.80
N GLN A 72 -17.45 -1.62 -17.32
CA GLN A 72 -17.72 -0.99 -18.64
C GLN A 72 -16.38 -0.76 -19.34
N LEU A 73 -15.82 -1.85 -19.86
CA LEU A 73 -14.51 -1.81 -20.51
C LEU A 73 -14.58 -1.05 -21.86
N PRO A 74 -13.51 -0.30 -22.22
CA PRO A 74 -13.48 0.41 -23.50
C PRO A 74 -13.54 -0.57 -24.67
N GLU A 75 -14.24 -0.21 -25.73
CA GLU A 75 -14.37 -1.02 -26.94
C GLU A 75 -13.10 -1.02 -27.79
N GLY A 76 -12.98 -1.98 -28.71
CA GLY A 76 -11.92 -2.05 -29.71
C GLY A 76 -10.65 -2.78 -29.22
N PHE A 77 -10.77 -3.66 -28.21
CA PHE A 77 -9.71 -4.52 -27.72
C PHE A 77 -10.12 -5.98 -27.76
N ASP A 78 -9.21 -6.86 -28.19
CA ASP A 78 -9.46 -8.30 -28.28
C ASP A 78 -9.41 -8.96 -26.89
N ALA A 79 -8.57 -8.43 -25.97
CA ALA A 79 -8.47 -8.91 -24.59
C ALA A 79 -8.15 -7.79 -23.62
N TYR A 80 -8.48 -8.01 -22.34
CA TYR A 80 -8.26 -7.04 -21.25
C TYR A 80 -7.52 -7.68 -20.10
N CYS A 81 -6.64 -6.89 -19.46
CA CYS A 81 -5.96 -7.26 -18.23
C CYS A 81 -6.26 -6.24 -17.13
N ILE A 82 -6.96 -6.65 -16.08
CA ILE A 82 -7.30 -5.82 -14.92
C ILE A 82 -6.16 -5.89 -13.91
N CYS A 83 -5.44 -4.77 -13.74
CA CYS A 83 -4.27 -4.62 -12.87
C CYS A 83 -4.42 -3.43 -11.91
N THR A 84 -5.64 -3.15 -11.47
CA THR A 84 -6.01 -1.98 -10.67
C THR A 84 -5.49 -2.00 -9.23
N GLY A 85 -4.86 -3.09 -8.81
CA GLY A 85 -4.34 -3.25 -7.46
C GLY A 85 -5.43 -3.43 -6.40
N THR A 86 -5.12 -3.01 -5.18
CA THR A 86 -6.03 -3.02 -4.02
C THR A 86 -6.28 -1.57 -3.58
N PRO A 87 -7.26 -0.86 -4.15
CA PRO A 87 -7.47 0.57 -3.91
C PRO A 87 -7.99 0.89 -2.50
N THR A 88 -8.65 -0.07 -1.84
CA THR A 88 -9.31 0.14 -0.55
C THR A 88 -8.37 -0.21 0.60
N ALA A 89 -7.94 0.79 1.36
CA ALA A 89 -7.19 0.59 2.59
C ALA A 89 -8.11 0.05 3.71
N ARG A 90 -7.53 -0.69 4.65
CA ARG A 90 -8.21 -1.02 5.91
C ARG A 90 -8.35 0.24 6.75
N ASP A 91 -9.49 0.38 7.38
CA ASP A 91 -9.79 1.51 8.28
C ASP A 91 -10.19 1.01 9.66
N LEU A 92 -10.26 1.93 10.65
CA LEU A 92 -10.70 1.67 12.02
C LEU A 92 -12.08 2.30 12.24
N THR A 93 -13.03 1.47 12.64
CA THR A 93 -14.38 1.90 13.00
C THR A 93 -14.51 2.15 14.52
N VAL A 94 -13.56 2.91 15.08
CA VAL A 94 -13.53 3.25 16.50
C VAL A 94 -13.97 4.71 16.73
N PRO A 95 -14.47 5.06 17.92
CA PRO A 95 -14.88 6.43 18.23
C PRO A 95 -13.77 7.44 17.97
N GLY A 96 -14.13 8.61 17.43
CA GLY A 96 -13.21 9.70 17.11
C GLY A 96 -12.49 9.58 15.76
N ARG A 97 -12.83 8.57 14.93
CA ARG A 97 -12.22 8.39 13.59
C ARG A 97 -12.42 9.61 12.68
N GLU A 98 -13.47 10.36 12.90
CA GLU A 98 -13.84 11.57 12.16
C GLU A 98 -12.99 12.80 12.50
N LEU A 99 -12.16 12.76 13.53
CA LEU A 99 -11.31 13.87 13.94
C LEU A 99 -10.28 14.24 12.87
N LYS A 100 -10.07 15.54 12.69
CA LYS A 100 -9.00 16.03 11.80
C LYS A 100 -7.61 15.60 12.29
N GLY A 101 -6.75 15.23 11.36
CA GLY A 101 -5.39 14.75 11.64
C GLY A 101 -5.26 13.23 11.69
N ILE A 102 -6.32 12.49 11.35
CA ILE A 102 -6.29 11.04 11.16
C ILE A 102 -6.45 10.74 9.68
N HIS A 103 -5.42 10.17 9.06
CA HIS A 103 -5.33 9.93 7.62
C HIS A 103 -4.95 8.48 7.32
N LEU A 104 -5.34 8.01 6.15
CA LEU A 104 -4.74 6.78 5.61
C LEU A 104 -3.29 7.05 5.24
N ALA A 105 -2.42 6.07 5.40
CA ALA A 105 -0.99 6.20 5.12
C ALA A 105 -0.71 6.69 3.69
N LEU A 106 -1.46 6.19 2.70
CA LEU A 106 -1.28 6.59 1.31
C LEU A 106 -1.67 8.04 1.03
N ASP A 107 -2.54 8.65 1.83
CA ASP A 107 -2.88 10.08 1.65
C ASP A 107 -1.63 10.94 1.80
N MET A 108 -0.81 10.66 2.84
CA MET A 108 0.44 11.37 3.06
C MET A 108 1.53 10.95 2.06
N LEU A 109 1.70 9.65 1.82
CA LEU A 109 2.77 9.14 0.96
C LEU A 109 2.59 9.57 -0.50
N ALA A 110 1.37 9.45 -1.03
CA ALA A 110 1.07 9.86 -2.40
C ALA A 110 1.16 11.38 -2.56
N GLN A 111 0.68 12.15 -1.57
CA GLN A 111 0.81 13.60 -1.59
C GLN A 111 2.29 14.02 -1.57
N GLN A 112 3.12 13.43 -0.69
CA GLN A 112 4.54 13.74 -0.61
C GLN A 112 5.28 13.42 -1.92
N ASN A 113 4.99 12.28 -2.54
CA ASN A 113 5.59 11.93 -3.83
C ASN A 113 5.17 12.89 -4.96
N ARG A 114 3.90 13.33 -4.98
CA ARG A 114 3.41 14.35 -5.92
C ARG A 114 4.06 15.71 -5.70
N ILE A 115 4.25 16.13 -4.44
CA ILE A 115 4.99 17.36 -4.11
C ILE A 115 6.43 17.29 -4.64
N LEU A 116 7.11 16.17 -4.46
CA LEU A 116 8.46 15.97 -4.99
C LEU A 116 8.51 15.92 -6.53
N ALA A 117 7.39 15.59 -7.17
CA ALA A 117 7.21 15.67 -8.61
C ALA A 117 6.82 17.08 -9.12
N GLY A 118 6.74 18.07 -8.22
CA GLY A 118 6.45 19.48 -8.58
C GLY A 118 4.99 19.90 -8.44
N MET A 119 4.10 19.01 -7.96
CA MET A 119 2.71 19.39 -7.70
C MET A 119 2.58 20.24 -6.42
N THR A 120 1.66 21.20 -6.47
CA THR A 120 1.34 22.05 -5.31
C THR A 120 -0.04 21.70 -4.75
N PHE A 121 -0.19 21.80 -3.44
CA PHE A 121 -1.45 21.56 -2.73
C PHE A 121 -1.81 22.76 -1.87
N PRO A 122 -3.09 23.11 -1.73
CA PRO A 122 -3.55 24.08 -0.76
C PRO A 122 -3.11 23.70 0.65
N LYS A 123 -2.74 24.71 1.45
CA LYS A 123 -2.18 24.49 2.80
C LYS A 123 -3.12 23.68 3.70
N GLU A 124 -4.42 23.84 3.57
CA GLU A 124 -5.47 23.15 4.32
C GLU A 124 -5.62 21.66 3.94
N GLN A 125 -5.14 21.27 2.77
CA GLN A 125 -5.15 19.89 2.27
C GLN A 125 -3.83 19.14 2.56
N LEU A 126 -2.84 19.84 3.10
CA LEU A 126 -1.54 19.23 3.36
C LEU A 126 -1.59 18.29 4.56
N VAL A 127 -1.28 17.01 4.30
CA VAL A 127 -0.97 16.03 5.33
C VAL A 127 0.53 16.13 5.63
N THR A 128 0.89 16.78 6.73
CA THR A 128 2.29 17.02 7.08
C THR A 128 2.59 16.68 8.52
N ALA A 129 3.73 16.04 8.74
CA ALA A 129 4.27 15.68 10.06
C ALA A 129 5.09 16.82 10.70
N LYS A 130 5.35 17.92 9.97
CA LYS A 130 6.22 19.01 10.45
C LYS A 130 5.73 19.56 11.79
N GLY A 131 6.59 19.47 12.81
CA GLY A 131 6.33 19.98 14.16
C GLY A 131 5.25 19.22 14.93
N LYS A 132 4.94 17.97 14.54
CA LYS A 132 3.88 17.16 15.15
C LYS A 132 4.44 15.91 15.83
N LYS A 133 3.70 15.43 16.86
CA LYS A 133 3.81 14.07 17.38
C LYS A 133 3.02 13.15 16.45
N VAL A 134 3.69 12.20 15.82
CA VAL A 134 3.09 11.31 14.81
C VAL A 134 2.91 9.92 15.40
N LEU A 135 1.72 9.36 15.26
CA LEU A 135 1.45 7.96 15.54
C LEU A 135 1.17 7.22 14.24
N VAL A 136 1.92 6.16 13.98
CA VAL A 136 1.70 5.23 12.86
C VAL A 136 1.09 3.95 13.39
N ILE A 137 -0.08 3.58 12.89
CA ILE A 137 -0.79 2.35 13.28
C ILE A 137 -0.57 1.31 12.19
N GLY A 138 0.22 0.29 12.49
CA GLY A 138 0.59 -0.82 11.63
C GLY A 138 2.10 -0.99 11.46
N GLY A 139 2.57 -2.24 11.54
CA GLY A 139 4.00 -2.63 11.58
C GLY A 139 4.62 -3.00 10.24
N GLY A 140 3.87 -2.89 9.12
CA GLY A 140 4.33 -3.29 7.79
C GLY A 140 5.21 -2.25 7.08
N ASP A 141 5.57 -2.55 5.81
CA ASP A 141 6.41 -1.66 4.98
C ASP A 141 5.80 -0.27 4.79
N THR A 142 4.48 -0.18 4.62
CA THR A 142 3.76 1.11 4.53
C THR A 142 3.93 1.94 5.81
N GLY A 143 3.90 1.30 6.99
CA GLY A 143 4.18 1.96 8.26
C GLY A 143 5.60 2.49 8.33
N SER A 144 6.58 1.68 7.90
CA SER A 144 7.98 2.10 7.77
C SER A 144 8.15 3.30 6.83
N ASP A 145 7.43 3.33 5.72
CA ASP A 145 7.44 4.45 4.77
C ASP A 145 6.90 5.73 5.39
N CYS A 146 5.83 5.61 6.19
CA CYS A 146 5.28 6.73 6.96
C CYS A 146 6.27 7.26 7.99
N ILE A 147 7.01 6.39 8.70
CA ILE A 147 8.03 6.79 9.69
C ILE A 147 9.11 7.62 9.02
N GLY A 148 9.76 7.09 7.97
CA GLY A 148 10.84 7.81 7.28
C GLY A 148 10.36 9.11 6.64
N THR A 149 9.14 9.14 6.09
CA THR A 149 8.56 10.36 5.55
C THR A 149 8.28 11.40 6.65
N SER A 150 7.75 10.98 7.80
CA SER A 150 7.46 11.84 8.94
C SER A 150 8.72 12.47 9.52
N ASN A 151 9.78 11.67 9.72
CA ASN A 151 11.07 12.16 10.20
C ASN A 151 11.65 13.21 9.25
N ARG A 152 11.63 12.95 7.93
CA ARG A 152 12.15 13.88 6.90
C ARG A 152 11.30 15.13 6.73
N GLN A 153 10.02 15.09 7.11
CA GLN A 153 9.18 16.28 7.19
C GLN A 153 9.40 17.10 8.46
N GLY A 154 10.19 16.62 9.43
CA GLY A 154 10.49 17.30 10.69
C GLY A 154 9.43 17.06 11.77
N ALA A 155 8.98 15.83 11.95
CA ALA A 155 8.18 15.42 13.11
C ALA A 155 8.92 15.68 14.42
N VAL A 156 8.21 16.02 15.48
CA VAL A 156 8.75 16.14 16.84
C VAL A 156 9.10 14.77 17.40
N SER A 157 8.23 13.82 17.16
CA SER A 157 8.42 12.41 17.52
C SER A 157 7.59 11.52 16.59
N VAL A 158 8.04 10.29 16.39
CA VAL A 158 7.31 9.26 15.66
C VAL A 158 7.19 8.04 16.54
N THR A 159 5.96 7.57 16.75
CA THR A 159 5.66 6.32 17.45
C THR A 159 4.94 5.39 16.48
N GLN A 160 5.32 4.13 16.45
CA GLN A 160 4.64 3.08 15.69
C GLN A 160 4.03 2.08 16.67
N ILE A 161 2.76 1.72 16.44
CA ILE A 161 2.11 0.65 17.18
C ILE A 161 1.70 -0.48 16.25
N GLU A 162 1.79 -1.71 16.76
CA GLU A 162 1.34 -2.91 16.08
C GLU A 162 0.46 -3.75 17.01
N ILE A 163 -0.64 -4.25 16.47
CA ILE A 163 -1.57 -5.09 17.22
C ILE A 163 -0.99 -6.48 17.48
N MET A 164 -0.12 -6.96 16.60
CA MET A 164 0.55 -8.25 16.73
C MET A 164 1.68 -8.19 17.76
N PRO A 165 2.07 -9.33 18.36
CA PRO A 165 3.24 -9.40 19.21
C PRO A 165 4.51 -9.00 18.46
N GLN A 166 5.53 -8.57 19.20
CA GLN A 166 6.84 -8.31 18.63
C GLN A 166 7.38 -9.59 17.98
N PRO A 167 7.74 -9.53 16.67
CA PRO A 167 8.37 -10.67 16.02
C PRO A 167 9.72 -11.01 16.65
N PRO A 168 10.16 -12.28 16.61
CA PRO A 168 11.47 -12.68 17.12
C PRO A 168 12.59 -11.98 16.36
N VAL A 169 13.69 -11.67 17.08
CA VAL A 169 14.89 -11.02 16.49
C VAL A 169 15.64 -11.97 15.54
N ARG A 170 15.57 -13.26 15.79
CA ARG A 170 16.25 -14.31 15.03
C ARG A 170 15.24 -15.12 14.23
N GLN A 171 15.75 -15.96 13.29
CA GLN A 171 14.92 -16.83 12.48
C GLN A 171 13.92 -17.63 13.33
N ASN A 172 12.67 -17.56 12.94
CA ASN A 172 11.58 -18.28 13.59
C ASN A 172 11.48 -19.70 13.02
N PRO A 173 11.63 -20.75 13.84
CA PRO A 173 11.44 -22.13 13.39
C PRO A 173 10.06 -22.42 12.77
N ALA A 174 9.03 -21.65 13.14
CA ALA A 174 7.68 -21.78 12.57
C ALA A 174 7.59 -21.28 11.11
N THR A 175 8.59 -20.57 10.61
CA THR A 175 8.66 -20.11 9.23
C THR A 175 10.02 -20.47 8.61
N PRO A 176 10.29 -21.80 8.41
CA PRO A 176 11.54 -22.24 7.79
C PRO A 176 11.60 -21.83 6.32
N TRP A 177 12.82 -21.67 5.80
CA TRP A 177 13.01 -21.49 4.37
C TRP A 177 12.34 -22.62 3.56
N PRO A 178 11.61 -22.38 2.45
CA PRO A 178 11.53 -21.12 1.67
C PRO A 178 10.38 -20.17 2.08
N GLN A 179 9.75 -20.36 3.22
CA GLN A 179 8.70 -19.46 3.68
C GLN A 179 9.26 -18.07 3.97
N PHE A 180 8.39 -17.05 3.80
CA PHE A 180 8.77 -15.67 4.16
C PHE A 180 8.97 -15.58 5.67
N PRO A 181 10.16 -15.17 6.15
CA PRO A 181 10.47 -15.23 7.57
C PRO A 181 9.68 -14.21 8.38
N ILE A 182 9.04 -14.67 9.47
CA ILE A 182 8.43 -13.79 10.47
C ILE A 182 9.53 -13.43 11.48
N VAL A 183 10.23 -12.34 11.22
CA VAL A 183 11.31 -11.80 12.08
C VAL A 183 11.13 -10.31 12.24
N LEU A 184 11.68 -9.76 13.34
CA LEU A 184 11.71 -8.32 13.56
C LEU A 184 12.56 -7.65 12.48
N LYS A 185 11.89 -6.90 11.61
CA LYS A 185 12.55 -6.09 10.58
C LYS A 185 12.77 -4.68 11.10
N THR A 186 14.02 -4.24 11.03
CA THR A 186 14.39 -2.84 11.24
C THR A 186 14.86 -2.30 9.89
N THR A 187 14.21 -1.26 9.40
CA THR A 187 14.55 -0.59 8.13
C THR A 187 15.30 0.69 8.42
N SER A 188 15.95 1.27 7.42
CA SER A 188 16.60 2.59 7.52
C SER A 188 15.64 3.66 8.05
N SER A 189 14.34 3.59 7.71
CA SER A 189 13.34 4.52 8.23
C SER A 189 13.17 4.43 9.75
N HIS A 190 13.24 3.23 10.32
CA HIS A 190 13.21 3.05 11.79
C HIS A 190 14.49 3.59 12.45
N GLU A 191 15.63 3.44 11.79
CA GLU A 191 16.94 3.93 12.27
C GLU A 191 17.02 5.46 12.28
N GLU A 192 16.23 6.16 11.45
CA GLU A 192 16.08 7.61 11.48
C GLU A 192 15.41 8.14 12.77
N GLY A 193 14.81 7.26 13.56
CA GLY A 193 14.17 7.58 14.85
C GLY A 193 12.69 7.18 14.88
N CYS A 194 12.36 6.23 15.78
CA CYS A 194 10.98 5.80 16.01
C CYS A 194 10.89 4.97 17.29
N SER A 195 9.91 5.28 18.13
CA SER A 195 9.47 4.39 19.20
C SER A 195 8.55 3.32 18.62
N ARG A 196 8.83 2.04 18.89
CA ARG A 196 8.03 0.92 18.37
C ARG A 196 7.41 0.15 19.52
N LEU A 197 6.08 -0.03 19.47
CA LEU A 197 5.30 -0.71 20.50
C LEU A 197 4.46 -1.82 19.85
N TRP A 198 4.29 -2.93 20.53
CA TRP A 198 3.58 -4.11 20.03
C TRP A 198 2.48 -4.54 20.97
N SER A 199 1.59 -5.39 20.49
CA SER A 199 0.44 -5.91 21.23
C SER A 199 -0.48 -4.80 21.73
N LEU A 200 -0.69 -3.76 20.92
CA LEU A 200 -1.55 -2.61 21.25
C LEU A 200 -2.71 -2.49 20.25
N ALA A 201 -3.92 -2.59 20.76
CA ALA A 201 -5.14 -2.37 19.99
C ALA A 201 -5.64 -0.92 20.20
N THR A 202 -6.02 -0.25 19.12
CA THR A 202 -6.63 1.08 19.19
C THR A 202 -8.08 0.97 19.68
N ARG A 203 -8.44 1.69 20.73
CA ARG A 203 -9.80 1.73 21.29
C ARG A 203 -10.61 2.93 20.81
N LYS A 204 -9.99 4.11 20.83
CA LYS A 204 -10.62 5.35 20.37
C LYS A 204 -9.57 6.43 20.11
N PHE A 205 -9.93 7.40 19.30
CA PHE A 205 -9.16 8.62 19.10
C PHE A 205 -9.69 9.71 20.04
N LEU A 206 -8.76 10.43 20.67
CA LEU A 206 -9.07 11.53 21.57
C LEU A 206 -8.92 12.85 20.83
N GLY A 207 -9.89 13.73 20.98
CA GLY A 207 -9.93 14.99 20.26
C GLY A 207 -10.02 16.22 21.16
N LYS A 208 -9.43 17.31 20.68
CA LYS A 208 -9.59 18.64 21.23
C LYS A 208 -9.84 19.62 20.09
N ASN A 209 -10.92 20.39 20.18
CA ASN A 209 -11.32 21.36 19.14
C ASN A 209 -11.44 20.72 17.73
N GLY A 210 -12.00 19.50 17.65
CA GLY A 210 -12.20 18.77 16.38
C GLY A 210 -10.94 18.21 15.75
N LYS A 211 -9.79 18.23 16.42
CA LYS A 211 -8.52 17.65 15.98
C LYS A 211 -8.08 16.54 16.93
N VAL A 212 -7.40 15.53 16.41
CA VAL A 212 -6.78 14.48 17.22
C VAL A 212 -5.71 15.07 18.11
N CYS A 213 -5.67 14.64 19.37
CA CYS A 213 -4.64 15.02 20.35
C CYS A 213 -4.05 13.80 21.06
N GLY A 214 -4.58 12.62 20.83
CA GLY A 214 -4.08 11.37 21.38
C GLY A 214 -4.91 10.18 20.93
N VAL A 215 -4.40 9.01 21.23
CA VAL A 215 -5.04 7.72 20.92
C VAL A 215 -5.05 6.87 22.17
N GLU A 216 -6.21 6.41 22.58
CA GLU A 216 -6.35 5.44 23.65
C GLU A 216 -6.13 4.04 23.06
N VAL A 217 -5.14 3.35 23.60
CA VAL A 217 -4.78 1.98 23.20
C VAL A 217 -4.90 1.03 24.38
N GLU A 218 -5.16 -0.23 24.09
CA GLU A 218 -5.23 -1.29 25.08
C GLU A 218 -4.24 -2.39 24.76
N GLN A 219 -3.51 -2.84 25.76
CA GLN A 219 -2.64 -3.99 25.65
C GLN A 219 -3.46 -5.24 25.38
N VAL A 220 -3.02 -6.05 24.40
CA VAL A 220 -3.66 -7.30 24.02
C VAL A 220 -2.70 -8.46 24.14
N GLU A 221 -3.25 -9.63 24.42
CA GLU A 221 -2.54 -10.92 24.41
C GLU A 221 -3.07 -11.80 23.29
N TRP A 222 -2.17 -12.58 22.69
CA TRP A 222 -2.49 -13.51 21.62
C TRP A 222 -2.30 -14.94 22.12
N THR A 223 -3.35 -15.74 22.10
CA THR A 223 -3.30 -17.15 22.46
C THR A 223 -3.48 -18.01 21.22
N PRO A 224 -2.72 -19.12 21.07
CA PRO A 224 -2.99 -20.10 20.02
C PRO A 224 -4.45 -20.55 20.08
N ASP A 225 -5.05 -20.77 18.93
CA ASP A 225 -6.36 -21.41 18.86
C ASP A 225 -6.18 -22.90 19.16
N PRO A 226 -6.90 -23.48 20.15
CA PRO A 226 -6.83 -24.91 20.47
C PRO A 226 -7.13 -25.82 19.28
N ASP A 227 -8.00 -25.37 18.36
CA ASP A 227 -8.43 -26.14 17.18
C ASP A 227 -7.50 -25.91 15.96
N GLY A 228 -6.33 -25.29 16.15
CA GLY A 228 -5.35 -25.03 15.08
C GLY A 228 -5.71 -23.91 14.11
N GLY A 229 -6.70 -23.10 14.46
CA GLY A 229 -7.12 -21.92 13.73
C GLY A 229 -6.18 -20.72 13.88
N ARG A 230 -6.70 -19.51 13.64
CA ARG A 230 -5.93 -18.28 13.83
C ARG A 230 -5.83 -17.95 15.32
N PRO A 231 -4.67 -17.44 15.80
CA PRO A 231 -4.53 -16.99 17.17
C PRO A 231 -5.66 -16.04 17.58
N VAL A 232 -6.15 -16.20 18.79
CA VAL A 232 -7.24 -15.40 19.36
C VAL A 232 -6.66 -14.25 20.16
N MET A 233 -7.10 -13.03 19.85
CA MET A 233 -6.75 -11.80 20.57
C MET A 233 -7.64 -11.65 21.81
N LYS A 234 -7.02 -11.35 22.95
CA LYS A 234 -7.72 -11.06 24.22
C LYS A 234 -7.26 -9.70 24.77
N PRO A 235 -8.18 -8.77 25.04
CA PRO A 235 -7.87 -7.55 25.77
C PRO A 235 -7.40 -7.87 27.20
N THR A 236 -6.40 -7.10 27.70
CA THR A 236 -5.89 -7.30 29.07
C THR A 236 -6.52 -6.33 30.08
N GLY A 237 -7.25 -5.33 29.63
CA GLY A 237 -7.77 -4.25 30.46
C GLY A 237 -6.75 -3.15 30.77
N LYS A 238 -5.49 -3.30 30.37
CA LYS A 238 -4.45 -2.26 30.56
C LYS A 238 -4.57 -1.25 29.43
N VAL A 239 -5.00 -0.05 29.78
CA VAL A 239 -5.26 1.04 28.84
C VAL A 239 -4.26 2.17 29.09
N GLU A 240 -3.74 2.73 28.01
CA GLU A 240 -2.87 3.90 28.02
C GLU A 240 -3.23 4.88 26.91
N VAL A 241 -2.74 6.11 27.01
CA VAL A 241 -2.94 7.15 26.00
C VAL A 241 -1.60 7.51 25.38
N ILE A 242 -1.52 7.44 24.05
CA ILE A 242 -0.39 7.91 23.28
C ILE A 242 -0.77 9.28 22.70
N GLU A 243 0.01 10.31 23.03
CA GLU A 243 -0.18 11.66 22.47
C GLU A 243 0.15 11.67 20.98
N ALA A 244 -0.71 12.25 20.18
CA ALA A 244 -0.52 12.37 18.73
C ALA A 244 -1.28 13.56 18.15
N ASP A 245 -0.61 14.35 17.33
CA ASP A 245 -1.18 15.46 16.53
C ASP A 245 -1.50 15.03 15.11
N LEU A 246 -0.93 13.89 14.68
CA LEU A 246 -1.14 13.26 13.39
C LEU A 246 -1.15 11.74 13.58
N VAL A 247 -2.18 11.09 13.06
CA VAL A 247 -2.29 9.62 13.04
C VAL A 247 -2.32 9.13 11.60
N LEU A 248 -1.49 8.13 11.29
CA LEU A 248 -1.38 7.52 9.98
C LEU A 248 -1.76 6.04 10.07
N LEU A 249 -2.85 5.67 9.40
CA LEU A 249 -3.36 4.31 9.37
C LEU A 249 -2.66 3.51 8.26
N ALA A 250 -1.78 2.60 8.65
CA ALA A 250 -0.93 1.78 7.78
C ALA A 250 -1.22 0.28 7.94
N MET A 251 -2.50 -0.11 8.04
CA MET A 251 -2.96 -1.45 8.40
C MET A 251 -3.17 -2.39 7.21
N GLY A 252 -2.64 -2.04 6.03
CA GLY A 252 -2.81 -2.81 4.80
C GLY A 252 -4.11 -2.51 4.06
N PHE A 253 -4.46 -3.40 3.12
CA PHE A 253 -5.53 -3.19 2.16
C PHE A 253 -6.52 -4.35 2.14
N LEU A 254 -7.71 -4.09 1.65
CA LEU A 254 -8.74 -5.10 1.40
C LEU A 254 -8.58 -5.64 -0.02
N LYS A 255 -8.69 -6.96 -0.19
CA LYS A 255 -8.74 -7.55 -1.52
C LYS A 255 -9.99 -7.03 -2.24
N PRO A 256 -9.87 -6.54 -3.49
CA PRO A 256 -11.04 -6.11 -4.25
C PRO A 256 -11.92 -7.31 -4.62
N GLU A 257 -13.22 -7.08 -4.62
CA GLU A 257 -14.20 -7.98 -5.21
C GLU A 257 -14.41 -7.57 -6.67
N HIS A 258 -14.49 -8.56 -7.56
CA HIS A 258 -14.71 -8.33 -8.99
C HIS A 258 -16.05 -8.94 -9.42
N PRO A 259 -16.72 -8.36 -10.42
CA PRO A 259 -17.82 -9.03 -11.09
C PRO A 259 -17.33 -10.28 -11.82
N GLN A 260 -18.24 -11.11 -12.27
CA GLN A 260 -17.92 -12.15 -13.24
C GLN A 260 -17.56 -11.49 -14.56
N PHE A 261 -16.37 -11.72 -15.03
CA PHE A 261 -15.87 -11.19 -16.30
C PHE A 261 -16.12 -12.16 -17.47
N ALA A 262 -16.10 -11.61 -18.69
CA ALA A 262 -16.06 -12.38 -19.91
C ALA A 262 -14.74 -13.13 -20.07
N GLU A 263 -14.69 -14.12 -20.97
CA GLU A 263 -13.53 -15.00 -21.17
C GLU A 263 -12.25 -14.27 -21.64
N ASN A 264 -12.41 -13.11 -22.29
CA ASN A 264 -11.31 -12.27 -22.76
C ASN A 264 -10.79 -11.28 -21.70
N VAL A 265 -11.26 -11.37 -20.45
CA VAL A 265 -10.84 -10.46 -19.35
C VAL A 265 -10.06 -11.24 -18.30
N PHE A 266 -8.83 -10.82 -18.08
CA PHE A 266 -7.88 -11.42 -17.15
C PHE A 266 -7.63 -10.46 -15.98
N VAL A 267 -7.34 -11.00 -14.80
CA VAL A 267 -7.06 -10.20 -13.60
C VAL A 267 -5.67 -10.55 -13.08
N ALA A 268 -4.84 -9.56 -12.79
CA ALA A 268 -3.47 -9.78 -12.34
C ALA A 268 -3.05 -8.86 -11.18
N GLY A 269 -1.96 -9.27 -10.52
CA GLY A 269 -1.39 -8.54 -9.38
C GLY A 269 -2.29 -8.54 -8.17
N ASP A 270 -2.20 -7.47 -7.39
CA ASP A 270 -2.97 -7.34 -6.14
C ASP A 270 -4.49 -7.29 -6.40
N ALA A 271 -4.91 -6.92 -7.59
CA ALA A 271 -6.32 -7.02 -8.00
C ALA A 271 -6.81 -8.48 -7.93
N ALA A 272 -6.00 -9.45 -8.34
CA ALA A 272 -6.36 -10.86 -8.31
C ALA A 272 -6.22 -11.50 -6.93
N SER A 273 -5.11 -11.23 -6.23
CA SER A 273 -4.70 -11.99 -5.03
C SER A 273 -4.83 -11.22 -3.70
N GLY A 274 -5.10 -9.92 -3.74
CA GLY A 274 -4.93 -9.02 -2.60
C GLY A 274 -3.51 -8.46 -2.52
N ALA A 275 -3.29 -7.53 -1.59
CA ALA A 275 -2.00 -6.85 -1.43
C ALA A 275 -0.83 -7.83 -1.26
N SER A 276 0.23 -7.63 -2.04
CA SER A 276 1.36 -8.53 -2.11
C SER A 276 2.68 -7.78 -2.35
N LEU A 277 3.78 -8.54 -2.47
CA LEU A 277 5.08 -7.97 -2.83
C LEU A 277 5.12 -7.59 -4.32
N VAL A 278 5.88 -6.54 -4.66
CA VAL A 278 6.08 -6.07 -6.03
C VAL A 278 6.49 -7.21 -6.98
N VAL A 279 7.39 -8.10 -6.53
CA VAL A 279 7.83 -9.25 -7.33
C VAL A 279 6.70 -10.22 -7.66
N ARG A 280 5.74 -10.40 -6.75
CA ARG A 280 4.55 -11.23 -6.99
C ARG A 280 3.58 -10.57 -7.96
N ALA A 281 3.39 -9.25 -7.84
CA ALA A 281 2.59 -8.48 -8.78
C ALA A 281 3.16 -8.55 -10.20
N ILE A 282 4.49 -8.40 -10.36
CA ILE A 282 5.19 -8.56 -11.64
C ILE A 282 5.00 -9.97 -12.20
N ALA A 283 5.21 -11.01 -11.38
CA ALA A 283 5.04 -12.39 -11.80
C ALA A 283 3.60 -12.69 -12.25
N SER A 284 2.62 -12.18 -11.51
CA SER A 284 1.20 -12.29 -11.87
C SER A 284 0.87 -11.60 -13.19
N GLY A 285 1.42 -10.40 -13.44
CA GLY A 285 1.26 -9.70 -14.71
C GLY A 285 1.86 -10.47 -15.88
N ARG A 286 3.05 -11.04 -15.71
CA ARG A 286 3.70 -11.90 -16.74
C ARG A 286 2.87 -13.16 -17.03
N LYS A 287 2.33 -13.80 -15.97
CA LYS A 287 1.45 -14.96 -16.14
C LYS A 287 0.20 -14.57 -16.92
N ALA A 288 -0.47 -13.49 -16.57
CA ALA A 288 -1.64 -13.00 -17.29
C ALA A 288 -1.34 -12.72 -18.77
N ALA A 289 -0.16 -12.18 -19.09
CA ALA A 289 0.25 -12.00 -20.48
C ALA A 289 0.38 -13.33 -21.23
N THR A 290 0.87 -14.40 -20.60
CA THR A 290 0.92 -15.73 -21.18
C THR A 290 -0.50 -16.30 -21.38
N ASP A 291 -1.39 -16.10 -20.43
CA ASP A 291 -2.77 -16.57 -20.52
C ASP A 291 -3.53 -15.85 -21.64
N ILE A 292 -3.31 -14.52 -21.80
CA ILE A 292 -3.87 -13.71 -22.91
C ILE A 292 -3.34 -14.17 -24.26
N ASP A 293 -2.03 -14.38 -24.37
CA ASP A 293 -1.41 -14.87 -25.59
C ASP A 293 -2.00 -16.23 -26.02
N SER A 294 -2.18 -17.13 -25.06
CA SER A 294 -2.82 -18.42 -25.31
C SER A 294 -4.31 -18.29 -25.71
N TYR A 295 -5.00 -17.29 -25.19
CA TYR A 295 -6.39 -17.00 -25.56
C TYR A 295 -6.50 -16.47 -26.98
N LEU A 296 -5.63 -15.53 -27.36
CA LEU A 296 -5.67 -14.88 -28.67
C LEU A 296 -5.15 -15.77 -29.83
N ASN A 297 -4.46 -16.88 -29.52
CA ASN A 297 -3.94 -17.83 -30.50
C ASN A 297 -4.78 -19.13 -30.57
N LYS A 298 -5.99 -19.15 -30.00
CA LYS A 298 -6.96 -20.25 -30.19
C LYS A 298 -7.67 -20.13 -31.52
#